data_ac4e7b9b56ff2ef8cc27790fda9ceba4
#
_entry.id   ac4e7b9b56ff2ef8cc27790fda9ceba4
#
_cell.length_a   1.000
_cell.length_b   1.000
_cell.length_c   1.000
_cell.angle_alpha   90.00
_cell.angle_beta   90.00
_cell.angle_gamma   90.00
#
_symmetry.space_group_name_H-M   'P 1'
#
loop_
_entity.id
_entity.type
_entity.pdbx_description
1 polymer ?
#
loop_
_entity_poly.entity_id
_entity_poly.type
_entity_poly.pdbx_seq_one_letter_code
_entity_poly.pdbx_strand_id
1 'polypeptide(L)'
;MFSHRDIWAALDRLAAHLSTSPSGLAKQAGLDPTTFNKSKRVSGSKQRWPSTESLSKVLGVVEMSFEDFARFADNAPNNGPAIPVIGLAQAGDEGFFDDSGFPVGGGWDDVRVPGLQSGGVYALQIAGDSMAPVLRAGDRILVAPHETVRKGDRVVVKTIDGEVMAKELYKQTAHKIELISLNPEYDDRILSKKDCLLYTSPSPRD
;
A
#
# COMPACT_ATOMS: atom_id res chain seq x y z
N MET A 1 -0.90 6.56 20.34
CA MET A 1 -0.84 7.95 20.90
C MET A 1 0.58 8.46 20.70
N PHE A 2 0.76 9.63 20.09
CA PHE A 2 2.09 10.19 19.85
C PHE A 2 2.72 10.68 21.14
N SER A 3 3.98 10.30 21.36
CA SER A 3 4.77 10.79 22.46
C SER A 3 5.49 12.09 22.09
N HIS A 4 6.02 12.80 23.11
CA HIS A 4 6.88 13.95 22.91
C HIS A 4 8.06 13.65 21.96
N ARG A 5 8.67 12.48 22.10
CA ARG A 5 9.78 12.03 21.28
C ARG A 5 9.37 11.86 19.80
N ASP A 6 8.17 11.34 19.56
CA ASP A 6 7.68 11.05 18.20
C ASP A 6 7.46 12.33 17.41
N ILE A 7 6.87 13.36 18.03
CA ILE A 7 6.63 14.66 17.37
C ILE A 7 7.95 15.37 17.02
N TRP A 8 8.93 15.35 17.92
CA TRP A 8 10.23 15.94 17.61
C TRP A 8 11.00 15.16 16.56
N ALA A 9 10.89 13.83 16.57
CA ALA A 9 11.46 12.98 15.54
C ALA A 9 10.78 13.20 14.17
N ALA A 10 9.47 13.47 14.16
CA ALA A 10 8.76 13.84 12.93
C ALA A 10 9.31 15.13 12.32
N LEU A 11 9.52 16.17 13.12
CA LEU A 11 10.12 17.41 12.64
C LEU A 11 11.54 17.22 12.10
N ASP A 12 12.35 16.40 12.75
CA ASP A 12 13.71 16.09 12.27
C ASP A 12 13.67 15.33 10.95
N ARG A 13 12.76 14.36 10.78
CA ARG A 13 12.57 13.59 9.55
C ARG A 13 11.99 14.44 8.42
N LEU A 14 11.02 15.30 8.72
CA LEU A 14 10.48 16.25 7.74
C LEU A 14 11.58 17.18 7.23
N ALA A 15 12.42 17.74 8.11
CA ALA A 15 13.54 18.55 7.69
C ALA A 15 14.52 17.78 6.80
N ALA A 16 14.84 16.53 7.14
CA ALA A 16 15.70 15.66 6.34
C ALA A 16 15.07 15.32 4.98
N HIS A 17 13.78 15.03 4.95
CA HIS A 17 13.03 14.78 3.71
C HIS A 17 13.07 15.96 2.74
N LEU A 18 13.00 17.17 3.28
CA LEU A 18 13.11 18.42 2.50
C LEU A 18 14.56 18.86 2.26
N SER A 19 15.54 18.00 2.53
CA SER A 19 16.97 18.28 2.38
C SER A 19 17.41 19.55 3.12
N THR A 20 16.80 19.81 4.28
CA THR A 20 17.12 20.97 5.13
C THR A 20 17.39 20.54 6.57
N SER A 21 17.78 21.49 7.41
CA SER A 21 17.93 21.28 8.86
C SER A 21 16.67 21.74 9.60
N PRO A 22 16.43 21.32 10.85
CA PRO A 22 15.35 21.85 11.68
C PRO A 22 15.39 23.39 11.82
N SER A 23 16.58 23.98 11.86
CA SER A 23 16.76 25.44 11.87
C SER A 23 16.41 26.07 10.52
N GLY A 24 16.73 25.39 9.41
CA GLY A 24 16.36 25.80 8.06
C GLY A 24 14.85 25.75 7.87
N LEU A 25 14.21 24.67 8.34
CA LEU A 25 12.76 24.52 8.32
C LEU A 25 12.05 25.62 9.12
N ALA A 26 12.58 25.97 10.31
CA ALA A 26 12.07 27.09 11.10
C ALA A 26 12.15 28.42 10.35
N LYS A 27 13.28 28.71 9.70
CA LYS A 27 13.45 29.92 8.88
C LYS A 27 12.46 29.98 7.73
N GLN A 28 12.27 28.90 6.99
CA GLN A 28 11.30 28.83 5.89
C GLN A 28 9.88 29.12 6.36
N ALA A 29 9.54 28.68 7.59
CA ALA A 29 8.25 28.94 8.21
C ALA A 29 8.13 30.32 8.88
N GLY A 30 9.11 31.21 8.72
CA GLY A 30 9.10 32.54 9.35
C GLY A 30 9.23 32.51 10.87
N LEU A 31 9.83 31.42 11.41
CA LEU A 31 10.06 31.23 12.84
C LEU A 31 11.51 31.56 13.19
N ASP A 32 11.77 31.77 14.50
CA ASP A 32 13.14 31.86 15.01
C ASP A 32 13.89 30.57 14.67
N PRO A 33 15.12 30.65 14.11
CA PRO A 33 15.89 29.48 13.69
C PRO A 33 16.13 28.47 14.80
N THR A 34 16.10 28.91 16.06
CA THR A 34 16.34 28.06 17.23
C THR A 34 15.08 27.32 17.72
N THR A 35 13.91 27.61 17.12
CA THR A 35 12.61 27.09 17.58
C THR A 35 12.60 25.56 17.69
N PHE A 36 13.23 24.87 16.74
CA PHE A 36 13.24 23.42 16.68
C PHE A 36 14.56 22.77 17.13
N ASN A 37 15.47 23.56 17.70
CA ASN A 37 16.75 23.03 18.20
C ASN A 37 16.55 22.05 19.36
N LYS A 38 17.43 21.07 19.42
CA LYS A 38 17.42 20.03 20.49
C LYS A 38 17.44 20.64 21.88
N SER A 39 18.18 21.75 22.10
CA SER A 39 18.23 22.47 23.34
C SER A 39 16.89 23.09 23.79
N LYS A 40 15.96 23.28 22.87
CA LYS A 40 14.62 23.82 23.17
C LYS A 40 13.57 22.75 23.48
N ARG A 41 13.90 21.48 23.32
CA ARG A 41 12.96 20.35 23.50
C ARG A 41 12.76 19.96 24.96
N VAL A 42 13.67 20.37 25.83
CA VAL A 42 13.63 20.12 27.27
C VAL A 42 13.99 21.40 27.99
N SER A 43 13.32 21.72 29.08
CA SER A 43 13.62 22.84 29.96
C SER A 43 13.67 22.30 31.39
N GLY A 44 14.90 22.06 31.90
CA GLY A 44 15.11 21.33 33.17
C GLY A 44 14.56 19.90 33.04
N SER A 45 13.68 19.51 33.94
CA SER A 45 13.00 18.20 33.92
C SER A 45 11.72 18.17 33.08
N LYS A 46 11.29 19.32 32.51
CA LYS A 46 10.02 19.42 31.77
C LYS A 46 10.23 19.23 30.27
N GLN A 47 9.46 18.32 29.70
CA GLN A 47 9.36 18.14 28.26
C GLN A 47 8.63 19.34 27.62
N ARG A 48 9.23 19.92 26.59
CA ARG A 48 8.68 21.06 25.88
C ARG A 48 8.21 20.63 24.49
N TRP A 49 6.92 20.71 24.25
CA TRP A 49 6.30 20.39 22.97
C TRP A 49 6.45 21.56 21.99
N PRO A 50 6.54 21.29 20.68
CA PRO A 50 6.38 22.35 19.69
C PRO A 50 4.95 22.92 19.81
N SER A 51 4.79 24.22 19.66
CA SER A 51 3.46 24.83 19.67
C SER A 51 2.69 24.44 18.40
N THR A 52 1.37 24.35 18.53
CA THR A 52 0.49 24.14 17.37
C THR A 52 0.64 25.23 16.33
N GLU A 53 0.88 26.48 16.75
CA GLU A 53 1.17 27.59 15.85
C GLU A 53 2.45 27.35 15.05
N SER A 54 3.54 26.90 15.69
CA SER A 54 4.80 26.63 15.01
C SER A 54 4.65 25.48 14.02
N LEU A 55 3.91 24.42 14.38
CA LEU A 55 3.61 23.32 13.49
C LEU A 55 2.77 23.79 12.29
N SER A 56 1.70 24.55 12.54
CA SER A 56 0.82 25.04 11.48
C SER A 56 1.57 25.91 10.45
N LYS A 57 2.48 26.78 10.94
CA LYS A 57 3.32 27.60 10.03
C LYS A 57 4.25 26.74 9.16
N VAL A 58 4.87 25.73 9.75
CA VAL A 58 5.72 24.79 8.99
C VAL A 58 4.89 24.06 7.95
N LEU A 59 3.77 23.46 8.34
CA LEU A 59 2.94 22.66 7.45
C LEU A 59 2.35 23.52 6.32
N GLY A 60 1.99 24.77 6.60
CA GLY A 60 1.51 25.70 5.60
C GLY A 60 2.55 26.06 4.54
N VAL A 61 3.83 26.21 4.92
CA VAL A 61 4.92 26.51 3.97
C VAL A 61 5.28 25.31 3.10
N VAL A 62 5.17 24.09 3.65
CA VAL A 62 5.47 22.85 2.90
C VAL A 62 4.24 22.23 2.23
N GLU A 63 3.10 22.94 2.28
CA GLU A 63 1.81 22.52 1.72
C GLU A 63 1.40 21.09 2.15
N MET A 64 1.68 20.75 3.42
CA MET A 64 1.45 19.43 3.96
C MET A 64 0.28 19.40 4.95
N SER A 65 -0.54 18.35 4.89
CA SER A 65 -1.58 18.14 5.88
C SER A 65 -1.02 17.69 7.23
N PHE A 66 -1.80 17.87 8.30
CA PHE A 66 -1.42 17.34 9.61
C PHE A 66 -1.37 15.81 9.64
N GLU A 67 -2.19 15.16 8.84
CA GLU A 67 -2.18 13.71 8.66
C GLU A 67 -0.87 13.24 8.03
N ASP A 68 -0.40 13.90 6.98
CA ASP A 68 0.88 13.56 6.34
C ASP A 68 2.06 13.79 7.28
N PHE A 69 2.03 14.86 8.07
CA PHE A 69 3.02 15.09 9.11
C PHE A 69 3.01 13.99 10.18
N ALA A 70 1.83 13.52 10.58
CA ALA A 70 1.72 12.44 11.55
C ALA A 70 2.43 11.16 11.08
N ARG A 71 2.50 10.91 9.76
CA ARG A 71 3.27 9.79 9.19
C ARG A 71 4.77 9.89 9.46
N PHE A 72 5.31 11.10 9.59
CA PHE A 72 6.70 11.28 10.04
C PHE A 72 6.90 11.02 11.55
N ALA A 73 5.84 11.08 12.34
CA ALA A 73 5.92 10.81 13.81
C ALA A 73 6.01 9.32 14.11
N ASP A 74 5.41 8.49 13.27
CA ASP A 74 5.47 7.05 13.43
C ASP A 74 6.86 6.52 13.08
N ASN A 75 7.47 5.82 14.03
CA ASN A 75 8.82 5.27 13.90
C ASN A 75 8.91 4.03 12.98
N ALA A 76 7.81 3.65 12.39
CA ALA A 76 7.80 2.50 11.51
C ALA A 76 8.32 2.92 10.11
N PRO A 77 9.41 2.35 9.63
CA PRO A 77 9.88 2.59 8.25
C PRO A 77 8.88 2.12 7.18
N ASN A 78 7.70 1.67 7.58
CA ASN A 78 6.69 1.10 6.69
C ASN A 78 5.29 1.23 7.31
N ASN A 79 4.73 2.45 7.31
CA ASN A 79 3.46 2.78 7.99
C ASN A 79 2.17 2.41 7.24
N GLY A 80 2.24 1.49 6.29
CA GLY A 80 1.06 0.87 5.72
C GLY A 80 0.43 -0.18 6.65
N PRO A 81 -0.85 -0.53 6.46
CA PRO A 81 -1.44 -1.68 7.12
C PRO A 81 -0.62 -2.93 6.82
N ALA A 82 -0.57 -3.86 7.77
CA ALA A 82 -0.04 -5.19 7.50
C ALA A 82 -1.02 -5.89 6.54
N ILE A 83 -0.53 -6.30 5.39
CA ILE A 83 -1.30 -6.95 4.34
C ILE A 83 -0.80 -8.37 4.23
N PRO A 84 -1.65 -9.39 4.41
CA PRO A 84 -1.24 -10.77 4.28
C PRO A 84 -0.76 -11.07 2.85
N VAL A 85 0.33 -11.80 2.74
CA VAL A 85 0.90 -12.28 1.47
C VAL A 85 0.58 -13.76 1.30
N ILE A 86 -0.16 -14.08 0.27
CA ILE A 86 -0.57 -15.45 -0.04
C ILE A 86 0.16 -15.92 -1.28
N GLY A 87 0.65 -17.15 -1.29
CA GLY A 87 1.20 -17.78 -2.49
C GLY A 87 0.09 -18.12 -3.49
N LEU A 88 0.34 -17.94 -4.79
CA LEU A 88 -0.64 -18.25 -5.84
C LEU A 88 -1.09 -19.73 -5.76
N ALA A 89 -0.19 -20.65 -5.45
CA ALA A 89 -0.51 -22.06 -5.29
C ALA A 89 -1.43 -22.33 -4.08
N GLN A 90 -1.22 -21.62 -2.97
CA GLN A 90 -2.05 -21.73 -1.77
C GLN A 90 -3.43 -21.08 -1.97
N ALA A 91 -3.53 -20.07 -2.82
CA ALA A 91 -4.80 -19.42 -3.14
C ALA A 91 -5.81 -20.34 -3.83
N GLY A 92 -5.35 -21.45 -4.42
CA GLY A 92 -6.20 -22.48 -5.04
C GLY A 92 -6.89 -23.40 -4.03
N ASP A 93 -6.34 -23.60 -2.85
CA ASP A 93 -6.87 -24.53 -1.88
C ASP A 93 -8.23 -24.06 -1.29
N GLU A 94 -9.07 -25.00 -0.92
CA GLU A 94 -10.37 -24.71 -0.29
C GLU A 94 -10.17 -24.10 1.11
N GLY A 95 -10.99 -23.10 1.44
CA GLY A 95 -11.04 -22.49 2.77
C GLY A 95 -10.03 -21.37 3.03
N PHE A 96 -9.17 -21.01 2.07
CA PHE A 96 -8.27 -19.86 2.20
C PHE A 96 -8.89 -18.51 1.89
N PHE A 97 -10.09 -18.48 1.30
CA PHE A 97 -10.82 -17.27 1.01
C PHE A 97 -12.27 -17.38 1.48
N ASP A 98 -12.79 -16.27 2.00
CA ASP A 98 -14.22 -16.14 2.29
C ASP A 98 -15.04 -15.88 1.01
N ASP A 99 -16.38 -15.82 1.17
CA ASP A 99 -17.32 -15.55 0.07
C ASP A 99 -17.13 -14.15 -0.54
N SER A 100 -16.43 -13.26 0.15
CA SER A 100 -16.09 -11.90 -0.32
C SER A 100 -14.74 -11.83 -1.02
N GLY A 101 -14.02 -12.95 -1.11
CA GLY A 101 -12.72 -13.06 -1.77
C GLY A 101 -11.54 -12.60 -0.93
N PHE A 102 -11.69 -12.50 0.40
CA PHE A 102 -10.60 -12.20 1.31
C PHE A 102 -9.98 -13.45 1.91
N PRO A 103 -8.67 -13.42 2.17
CA PRO A 103 -7.99 -14.52 2.81
C PRO A 103 -8.47 -14.72 4.25
N VAL A 104 -8.81 -15.96 4.60
CA VAL A 104 -9.18 -16.41 5.94
C VAL A 104 -8.12 -17.36 6.47
N GLY A 105 -7.67 -17.13 7.69
CA GLY A 105 -6.65 -17.95 8.35
C GLY A 105 -5.50 -17.08 8.90
N GLY A 106 -4.38 -17.74 9.22
CA GLY A 106 -3.21 -17.09 9.79
C GLY A 106 -1.93 -17.82 9.41
N GLY A 107 -0.78 -17.21 9.75
CA GLY A 107 0.54 -17.78 9.48
C GLY A 107 1.15 -17.36 8.15
N TRP A 108 0.56 -16.34 7.50
CA TRP A 108 1.12 -15.74 6.30
C TRP A 108 2.17 -14.67 6.63
N ASP A 109 3.09 -14.48 5.70
CA ASP A 109 3.96 -13.31 5.71
C ASP A 109 3.13 -12.04 5.53
N ASP A 110 3.59 -10.94 6.11
CA ASP A 110 2.97 -9.64 5.96
C ASP A 110 3.84 -8.71 5.10
N VAL A 111 3.21 -7.93 4.26
CA VAL A 111 3.83 -6.78 3.60
C VAL A 111 3.15 -5.49 4.06
N ARG A 112 3.94 -4.43 4.22
CA ARG A 112 3.41 -3.12 4.54
C ARG A 112 3.63 -2.19 3.35
N VAL A 113 2.56 -1.57 2.88
CA VAL A 113 2.61 -0.65 1.74
C VAL A 113 2.30 0.76 2.23
N PRO A 114 3.30 1.66 2.21
CA PRO A 114 3.09 3.05 2.61
C PRO A 114 2.02 3.73 1.75
N GLY A 115 1.16 4.52 2.39
CA GLY A 115 0.10 5.25 1.68
C GLY A 115 -1.14 4.44 1.31
N LEU A 116 -1.12 3.13 1.50
CA LEU A 116 -2.32 2.32 1.32
C LEU A 116 -3.23 2.49 2.54
N GLN A 117 -4.50 2.81 2.29
CA GLN A 117 -5.49 2.83 3.36
C GLN A 117 -5.87 1.40 3.75
N SER A 118 -6.07 1.17 5.04
CA SER A 118 -6.48 -0.14 5.55
C SER A 118 -7.88 -0.48 5.06
N GLY A 119 -8.04 -1.65 4.46
CA GLY A 119 -9.32 -2.24 4.16
C GLY A 119 -9.43 -2.78 2.73
N GLY A 120 -9.74 -4.04 2.62
CA GLY A 120 -10.17 -4.64 1.36
C GLY A 120 -9.08 -4.97 0.35
N VAL A 121 -7.82 -5.10 0.76
CA VAL A 121 -6.71 -5.54 -0.11
C VAL A 121 -5.90 -6.63 0.55
N TYR A 122 -5.38 -7.55 -0.26
CA TYR A 122 -4.37 -8.51 0.15
C TYR A 122 -3.24 -8.57 -0.89
N ALA A 123 -2.10 -9.14 -0.54
CA ALA A 123 -1.00 -9.37 -1.46
C ALA A 123 -0.98 -10.82 -1.94
N LEU A 124 -0.75 -11.01 -3.23
CA LEU A 124 -0.59 -12.31 -3.84
C LEU A 124 0.82 -12.44 -4.42
N GLN A 125 1.52 -13.51 -4.09
CA GLN A 125 2.82 -13.80 -4.68
C GLN A 125 2.63 -14.62 -5.95
N ILE A 126 3.12 -14.09 -7.06
CA ILE A 126 3.02 -14.74 -8.38
C ILE A 126 3.87 -16.02 -8.42
N ALA A 127 3.29 -17.07 -8.97
CA ALA A 127 3.98 -18.29 -9.34
C ALA A 127 3.83 -18.49 -10.87
N GLY A 128 4.91 -18.86 -11.53
CA GLY A 128 4.93 -19.00 -13.00
C GLY A 128 5.21 -17.70 -13.75
N ASP A 129 5.20 -17.78 -15.06
CA ASP A 129 5.68 -16.76 -15.98
C ASP A 129 4.69 -16.41 -17.12
N SER A 130 3.43 -16.85 -16.99
CA SER A 130 2.38 -16.55 -17.98
C SER A 130 2.09 -15.06 -18.18
N MET A 131 2.50 -14.23 -17.24
CA MET A 131 2.36 -12.77 -17.28
C MET A 131 3.70 -12.05 -17.47
N ALA A 132 4.77 -12.79 -17.79
CA ALA A 132 6.05 -12.20 -18.13
C ALA A 132 5.95 -11.37 -19.44
N PRO A 133 6.77 -10.30 -19.56
CA PRO A 133 7.76 -9.80 -18.63
C PRO A 133 7.21 -8.88 -17.51
N VAL A 134 5.93 -8.62 -17.50
CA VAL A 134 5.28 -7.62 -16.63
C VAL A 134 5.14 -8.09 -15.19
N LEU A 135 4.75 -9.36 -14.99
CA LEU A 135 4.75 -10.03 -13.70
C LEU A 135 5.60 -11.30 -13.81
N ARG A 136 6.50 -11.48 -12.88
CA ARG A 136 7.44 -12.62 -12.85
C ARG A 136 7.21 -13.46 -11.60
N ALA A 137 7.62 -14.70 -11.64
CA ALA A 137 7.61 -15.56 -10.47
C ALA A 137 8.34 -14.89 -9.30
N GLY A 138 7.68 -14.86 -8.13
CA GLY A 138 8.17 -14.19 -6.92
C GLY A 138 7.70 -12.74 -6.75
N ASP A 139 7.18 -12.10 -7.79
CA ASP A 139 6.59 -10.76 -7.67
C ASP A 139 5.37 -10.80 -6.73
N ARG A 140 5.18 -9.70 -6.00
CA ARG A 140 4.02 -9.52 -5.12
C ARG A 140 3.11 -8.46 -5.72
N ILE A 141 1.87 -8.80 -5.95
CA ILE A 141 0.84 -7.90 -6.44
C ILE A 141 -0.19 -7.65 -5.35
N LEU A 142 -0.77 -6.45 -5.34
CA LEU A 142 -1.91 -6.13 -4.48
C LEU A 142 -3.20 -6.51 -5.21
N VAL A 143 -4.10 -7.15 -4.50
CA VAL A 143 -5.41 -7.56 -5.03
C VAL A 143 -6.49 -6.86 -4.23
N ALA A 144 -7.41 -6.20 -4.94
CA ALA A 144 -8.55 -5.48 -4.37
C ALA A 144 -9.86 -6.12 -4.87
N PRO A 145 -10.46 -7.06 -4.11
CA PRO A 145 -11.62 -7.82 -4.56
C PRO A 145 -12.85 -6.99 -4.91
N HIS A 146 -13.00 -5.81 -4.31
CA HIS A 146 -14.18 -4.95 -4.49
C HIS A 146 -14.05 -3.92 -5.61
N GLU A 147 -12.90 -3.84 -6.25
CA GLU A 147 -12.69 -2.88 -7.32
C GLU A 147 -13.38 -3.34 -8.62
N THR A 148 -13.90 -2.37 -9.36
CA THR A 148 -14.55 -2.65 -10.64
C THR A 148 -13.52 -2.98 -11.72
N VAL A 149 -13.65 -4.16 -12.31
CA VAL A 149 -12.76 -4.67 -13.36
C VAL A 149 -13.11 -4.09 -14.72
N ARG A 150 -12.10 -3.69 -15.49
CA ARG A 150 -12.24 -3.15 -16.84
C ARG A 150 -11.36 -3.92 -17.84
N LYS A 151 -11.68 -3.83 -19.11
CA LYS A 151 -10.82 -4.36 -20.18
C LYS A 151 -9.42 -3.76 -20.09
N GLY A 152 -8.40 -4.62 -20.15
CA GLY A 152 -7.00 -4.27 -20.02
C GLY A 152 -6.48 -4.31 -18.57
N ASP A 153 -7.36 -4.48 -17.57
CA ASP A 153 -6.92 -4.65 -16.19
C ASP A 153 -6.26 -6.02 -16.00
N ARG A 154 -5.23 -6.04 -15.17
CA ARG A 154 -4.66 -7.29 -14.68
C ARG A 154 -5.55 -7.82 -13.59
N VAL A 155 -5.96 -9.07 -13.73
CA VAL A 155 -6.93 -9.68 -12.84
C VAL A 155 -6.40 -10.99 -12.27
N VAL A 156 -6.79 -11.26 -11.05
CA VAL A 156 -6.66 -12.58 -10.44
C VAL A 156 -8.01 -13.26 -10.57
N VAL A 157 -8.02 -14.46 -11.07
CA VAL A 157 -9.23 -15.26 -11.27
C VAL A 157 -9.07 -16.55 -10.48
N LYS A 158 -10.09 -16.87 -9.67
CA LYS A 158 -10.24 -18.17 -9.03
C LYS A 158 -11.41 -18.89 -9.67
N THR A 159 -11.19 -20.11 -10.14
CA THR A 159 -12.26 -20.98 -10.66
C THR A 159 -12.95 -21.71 -9.51
N ILE A 160 -14.13 -22.25 -9.76
CA ILE A 160 -14.84 -23.10 -8.80
C ILE A 160 -14.08 -24.38 -8.47
N ASP A 161 -13.22 -24.84 -9.39
CA ASP A 161 -12.35 -26.01 -9.21
C ASP A 161 -11.08 -25.68 -8.40
N GLY A 162 -10.96 -24.44 -7.92
CA GLY A 162 -9.85 -24.00 -7.09
C GLY A 162 -8.62 -23.50 -7.85
N GLU A 163 -8.61 -23.53 -9.20
CA GLU A 163 -7.48 -22.97 -9.95
C GLU A 163 -7.42 -21.45 -9.78
N VAL A 164 -6.25 -20.93 -9.41
CA VAL A 164 -6.01 -19.48 -9.30
C VAL A 164 -4.98 -19.05 -10.34
N MET A 165 -5.30 -18.03 -11.10
CA MET A 165 -4.44 -17.51 -12.16
C MET A 165 -4.44 -15.99 -12.22
N ALA A 166 -3.30 -15.41 -12.59
CA ALA A 166 -3.20 -14.00 -12.96
C ALA A 166 -3.20 -13.88 -14.48
N LYS A 167 -4.03 -13.01 -15.04
CA LYS A 167 -4.20 -12.78 -16.48
C LYS A 167 -4.55 -11.31 -16.74
N GLU A 168 -4.57 -10.89 -18.01
CA GLU A 168 -5.16 -9.62 -18.42
C GLU A 168 -6.59 -9.86 -18.91
N LEU A 169 -7.53 -9.03 -18.48
CA LEU A 169 -8.91 -9.10 -18.93
C LEU A 169 -9.05 -8.51 -20.33
N TYR A 170 -9.23 -9.34 -21.33
CA TYR A 170 -9.44 -8.90 -22.70
C TYR A 170 -10.88 -8.49 -22.96
N LYS A 171 -11.84 -9.31 -22.50
CA LYS A 171 -13.26 -9.04 -22.70
C LYS A 171 -14.10 -9.70 -21.62
N GLN A 172 -15.16 -9.00 -21.20
CA GLN A 172 -16.16 -9.53 -20.29
C GLN A 172 -17.54 -9.32 -20.89
N THR A 173 -18.36 -10.36 -20.89
CA THR A 173 -19.76 -10.36 -21.28
C THR A 173 -20.65 -10.79 -20.12
N ALA A 174 -21.96 -10.87 -20.34
CA ALA A 174 -22.88 -11.39 -19.31
C ALA A 174 -22.58 -12.85 -18.90
N HIS A 175 -22.00 -13.65 -19.82
CA HIS A 175 -21.84 -15.10 -19.64
C HIS A 175 -20.39 -15.59 -19.64
N LYS A 176 -19.47 -14.83 -20.23
CA LYS A 176 -18.09 -15.27 -20.47
C LYS A 176 -17.09 -14.17 -20.14
N ILE A 177 -15.91 -14.59 -19.70
CA ILE A 177 -14.71 -13.76 -19.62
C ILE A 177 -13.62 -14.35 -20.50
N GLU A 178 -12.95 -13.48 -21.24
CA GLU A 178 -11.81 -13.80 -22.09
C GLU A 178 -10.57 -13.19 -21.45
N LEU A 179 -9.60 -14.03 -21.16
CA LEU A 179 -8.39 -13.71 -20.43
C LEU A 179 -7.18 -14.01 -21.31
N ILE A 180 -6.26 -13.08 -21.40
CA ILE A 180 -5.03 -13.26 -22.16
C ILE A 180 -3.81 -13.39 -21.26
N SER A 181 -2.86 -14.20 -21.71
CA SER A 181 -1.53 -14.28 -21.13
C SER A 181 -0.66 -13.20 -21.78
N LEU A 182 0.15 -12.50 -21.01
CA LEU A 182 1.12 -11.53 -21.57
C LEU A 182 2.33 -12.24 -22.17
N ASN A 183 2.64 -13.42 -21.70
CA ASN A 183 3.65 -14.29 -22.29
C ASN A 183 3.01 -15.12 -23.41
N PRO A 184 3.43 -14.96 -24.68
CA PRO A 184 2.84 -15.65 -25.82
C PRO A 184 3.06 -17.19 -25.84
N GLU A 185 3.90 -17.71 -24.95
CA GLU A 185 4.09 -19.16 -24.78
C GLU A 185 2.92 -19.83 -24.04
N TYR A 186 2.02 -19.02 -23.46
CA TYR A 186 0.87 -19.49 -22.72
C TYR A 186 -0.44 -19.16 -23.41
N ASP A 187 -1.32 -20.13 -23.46
CA ASP A 187 -2.63 -19.99 -24.10
C ASP A 187 -3.54 -18.99 -23.38
N ASP A 188 -4.39 -18.35 -24.16
CA ASP A 188 -5.50 -17.55 -23.66
C ASP A 188 -6.57 -18.44 -23.04
N ARG A 189 -7.35 -17.90 -22.11
CA ARG A 189 -8.40 -18.64 -21.41
C ARG A 189 -9.76 -18.00 -21.60
N ILE A 190 -10.73 -18.81 -21.95
CA ILE A 190 -12.14 -18.39 -22.00
C ILE A 190 -12.87 -19.18 -20.92
N LEU A 191 -13.42 -18.46 -19.93
CA LEU A 191 -14.13 -19.03 -18.82
C LEU A 191 -15.59 -18.60 -18.80
N SER A 192 -16.47 -19.47 -18.31
CA SER A 192 -17.83 -19.07 -17.98
C SER A 192 -17.83 -18.19 -16.73
N LYS A 193 -18.58 -17.10 -16.75
CA LYS A 193 -18.65 -16.20 -15.59
C LYS A 193 -19.25 -16.85 -14.35
N LYS A 194 -20.02 -17.91 -14.53
CA LYS A 194 -20.61 -18.68 -13.43
C LYS A 194 -19.58 -19.53 -12.68
N ASP A 195 -18.48 -19.86 -13.36
CA ASP A 195 -17.50 -20.84 -12.89
C ASP A 195 -16.24 -20.16 -12.34
N CYS A 196 -16.27 -18.85 -12.14
CA CYS A 196 -15.12 -18.13 -11.62
C CYS A 196 -15.49 -16.90 -10.80
N LEU A 197 -14.62 -16.57 -9.84
CA LEU A 197 -14.57 -15.31 -9.12
C LEU A 197 -13.46 -14.46 -9.71
N LEU A 198 -13.72 -13.18 -9.91
CA LEU A 198 -12.80 -12.24 -10.56
C LEU A 198 -12.41 -11.12 -9.59
N TYR A 199 -11.12 -10.92 -9.39
CA TYR A 199 -10.56 -9.87 -8.54
C TYR A 199 -9.59 -9.00 -9.34
N THR A 200 -9.50 -7.70 -9.06
CA THR A 200 -8.52 -6.85 -9.72
C THR A 200 -7.20 -6.80 -8.94
N SER A 201 -6.11 -6.68 -9.69
CA SER A 201 -4.87 -6.10 -9.18
C SER A 201 -4.92 -4.60 -9.53
N PRO A 202 -4.89 -3.66 -8.56
CA PRO A 202 -4.81 -2.26 -8.87
C PRO A 202 -3.49 -2.01 -9.62
N SER A 203 -3.59 -1.77 -10.91
CA SER A 203 -2.49 -1.20 -11.68
C SER A 203 -2.43 0.29 -11.34
N PRO A 204 -1.23 0.87 -11.10
CA PRO A 204 -1.12 2.32 -11.07
C PRO A 204 -1.73 2.85 -12.36
N ARG A 205 -2.78 3.65 -12.23
CA ARG A 205 -3.31 4.40 -13.37
C ARG A 205 -2.48 5.67 -13.47
N ASP A 206 -1.87 5.89 -14.63
CA ASP A 206 -1.30 7.16 -15.00
C ASP A 206 -2.36 8.26 -15.04
#